data_1c9821753502a0da41dd66fdf0e7e107
#
_entry.id   1c9821753502a0da41dd66fdf0e7e107
#
_cell.length_a   1.000
_cell.length_b   1.000
_cell.length_c   1.000
_cell.angle_alpha   90.00
_cell.angle_beta   90.00
_cell.angle_gamma   90.00
#
_symmetry.space_group_name_H-M   'P 1'
#
loop_
_entity.id
_entity.type
_entity.pdbx_description
1 polymer ?
#
loop_
_entity_poly.entity_id
_entity_poly.type
_entity_poly.pdbx_seq_one_letter_code
_entity_poly.pdbx_strand_id
1 'polypeptide(L)'
;YVGNLRKENEIDFMNFLNTQGIIQNEDGKDTSGSHARKWRLMFSKNGFIYPQVKKKDGSQEKLGKVDDITPFGRNFLKADTYPAVQECYLRAQSVEQFAMPDGKSYFSPLRWILAIMLELERRTGSSEITRIEFALWGHTTNPSYSVEEVVNNILDLRARRKQAPSKRKFDKKEIEERGKHYN
;
A
#
# COMPACT_ATOMS: atom_id res chain seq x y z
N TYR A 1 3.07 -20.75 -11.99
CA TYR A 1 2.13 -21.41 -11.07
C TYR A 1 0.72 -21.34 -11.65
N VAL A 2 0.06 -22.48 -11.75
CA VAL A 2 -1.33 -22.59 -12.23
C VAL A 2 -2.12 -23.29 -11.15
N GLY A 3 -3.13 -22.63 -10.58
CA GLY A 3 -3.95 -23.21 -9.53
C GLY A 3 -4.70 -22.21 -8.69
N ASN A 4 -5.48 -22.72 -7.75
CA ASN A 4 -6.16 -21.91 -6.76
C ASN A 4 -5.15 -21.47 -5.69
N LEU A 5 -5.09 -20.15 -5.41
CA LEU A 5 -4.17 -19.56 -4.44
C LEU A 5 -4.67 -19.67 -2.99
N ARG A 6 -5.56 -20.60 -2.68
CA ARG A 6 -6.24 -20.70 -1.38
C ARG A 6 -5.99 -22.03 -0.71
N LYS A 7 -6.16 -22.04 0.62
CA LYS A 7 -6.10 -23.24 1.47
C LYS A 7 -4.83 -24.06 1.22
N GLU A 8 -5.00 -25.32 0.88
CA GLU A 8 -3.90 -26.26 0.60
C GLU A 8 -2.89 -25.76 -0.45
N ASN A 9 -3.35 -24.96 -1.41
CA ASN A 9 -2.48 -24.40 -2.43
C ASN A 9 -1.68 -23.18 -1.95
N GLU A 10 -1.93 -22.64 -0.77
CA GLU A 10 -1.19 -21.49 -0.23
C GLU A 10 0.28 -21.87 0.04
N ILE A 11 0.51 -23.06 0.55
CA ILE A 11 1.88 -23.55 0.81
C ILE A 11 2.61 -23.85 -0.49
N ASP A 12 1.95 -24.47 -1.46
CA ASP A 12 2.54 -24.75 -2.77
C ASP A 12 2.91 -23.46 -3.50
N PHE A 13 2.03 -22.45 -3.42
CA PHE A 13 2.33 -21.14 -3.98
C PHE A 13 3.49 -20.44 -3.27
N MET A 14 3.55 -20.54 -1.96
CA MET A 14 4.67 -20.01 -1.18
C MET A 14 5.99 -20.70 -1.55
N ASN A 15 5.98 -22.03 -1.67
CA ASN A 15 7.15 -22.80 -2.10
C ASN A 15 7.59 -22.41 -3.51
N PHE A 16 6.63 -22.19 -4.42
CA PHE A 16 6.93 -21.66 -5.75
C PHE A 16 7.62 -20.30 -5.69
N LEU A 17 7.09 -19.34 -4.92
CA LEU A 17 7.69 -18.01 -4.76
C LEU A 17 9.10 -18.08 -4.19
N ASN A 18 9.34 -18.98 -3.22
CA ASN A 18 10.65 -19.21 -2.64
C ASN A 18 11.63 -19.80 -3.67
N THR A 19 11.21 -20.81 -4.43
CA THR A 19 12.02 -21.42 -5.49
C THR A 19 12.40 -20.42 -6.59
N GLN A 20 11.52 -19.45 -6.86
CA GLN A 20 11.79 -18.37 -7.82
C GLN A 20 12.62 -17.22 -7.22
N GLY A 21 13.04 -17.32 -5.97
CA GLY A 21 13.80 -16.26 -5.28
C GLY A 21 13.01 -14.96 -5.03
N ILE A 22 11.68 -15.00 -5.16
CA ILE A 22 10.80 -13.84 -4.95
C ILE A 22 10.63 -13.54 -3.46
N ILE A 23 10.59 -14.58 -2.65
CA ILE A 23 10.58 -14.50 -1.19
C ILE A 23 11.72 -15.35 -0.62
N GLN A 24 12.17 -14.99 0.58
CA GLN A 24 13.07 -15.83 1.37
C GLN A 24 12.26 -16.42 2.52
N ASN A 25 11.95 -17.70 2.44
CA ASN A 25 11.36 -18.45 3.54
C ASN A 25 12.47 -19.23 4.24
N GLU A 26 13.24 -18.54 5.09
CA GLU A 26 14.32 -19.14 5.85
C GLU A 26 13.78 -20.28 6.72
N ASP A 27 14.34 -21.47 6.55
CA ASP A 27 14.10 -22.66 7.36
C ASP A 27 12.63 -23.15 7.46
N GLY A 28 11.78 -22.85 6.46
CA GLY A 28 10.40 -23.31 6.49
C GLY A 28 9.54 -22.71 7.62
N LYS A 29 9.96 -21.56 8.16
CA LYS A 29 9.28 -20.91 9.31
C LYS A 29 7.84 -20.52 9.06
N ASP A 30 7.47 -20.19 7.80
CA ASP A 30 6.07 -19.92 7.48
C ASP A 30 5.38 -21.17 6.94
N THR A 31 4.93 -22.01 7.86
CA THR A 31 4.09 -23.18 7.54
C THR A 31 2.60 -22.83 7.38
N SER A 32 2.23 -21.57 7.62
CA SER A 32 0.83 -21.12 7.63
C SER A 32 0.34 -20.62 6.27
N GLY A 33 1.24 -20.46 5.28
CA GLY A 33 0.92 -19.85 3.99
C GLY A 33 0.63 -18.34 4.05
N SER A 34 1.08 -17.65 5.11
CA SER A 34 0.76 -16.23 5.32
C SER A 34 1.32 -15.34 4.21
N HIS A 35 2.51 -15.65 3.69
CA HIS A 35 3.09 -14.93 2.55
C HIS A 35 2.25 -15.10 1.29
N ALA A 36 1.77 -16.30 1.00
CA ALA A 36 0.88 -16.54 -0.15
C ALA A 36 -0.41 -15.71 -0.05
N ARG A 37 -1.02 -15.63 1.16
CA ARG A 37 -2.20 -14.80 1.39
C ARG A 37 -1.94 -13.31 1.17
N LYS A 38 -0.76 -12.81 1.60
CA LYS A 38 -0.36 -11.41 1.39
C LYS A 38 -0.19 -11.11 -0.10
N TRP A 39 0.47 -11.99 -0.85
CA TRP A 39 0.64 -11.85 -2.30
C TRP A 39 -0.70 -11.87 -3.03
N ARG A 40 -1.57 -12.83 -2.69
CA ARG A 40 -2.93 -12.88 -3.25
C ARG A 40 -3.72 -11.61 -2.98
N LEU A 41 -3.65 -11.10 -1.74
CA LEU A 41 -4.31 -9.85 -1.37
C LEU A 41 -3.77 -8.68 -2.18
N MET A 42 -2.44 -8.59 -2.36
CA MET A 42 -1.81 -7.58 -3.19
C MET A 42 -2.27 -7.66 -4.64
N PHE A 43 -2.26 -8.84 -5.25
CA PHE A 43 -2.74 -9.02 -6.63
C PHE A 43 -4.21 -8.65 -6.79
N SER A 44 -5.03 -9.02 -5.83
CA SER A 44 -6.46 -8.70 -5.82
C SER A 44 -6.71 -7.19 -5.65
N LYS A 45 -6.01 -6.53 -4.73
CA LYS A 45 -6.14 -5.08 -4.50
C LYS A 45 -5.68 -4.26 -5.70
N ASN A 46 -4.64 -4.71 -6.40
CA ASN A 46 -4.19 -4.08 -7.64
C ASN A 46 -5.05 -4.45 -8.86
N GLY A 47 -6.11 -5.23 -8.69
CA GLY A 47 -7.00 -5.61 -9.77
C GLY A 47 -6.41 -6.61 -10.78
N PHE A 48 -5.30 -7.26 -10.48
CA PHE A 48 -4.67 -8.25 -11.36
C PHE A 48 -5.38 -9.59 -11.36
N ILE A 49 -6.03 -9.95 -10.24
CA ILE A 49 -6.88 -11.12 -10.11
C ILE A 49 -8.25 -10.74 -9.56
N TYR A 50 -9.28 -11.54 -9.86
CA TYR A 50 -10.61 -11.31 -9.33
C TYR A 50 -10.67 -11.55 -7.82
N PRO A 51 -11.18 -10.56 -7.03
CA PRO A 51 -11.31 -10.69 -5.59
C PRO A 51 -12.47 -11.59 -5.21
N GLN A 52 -12.45 -12.08 -3.98
CA GLN A 52 -13.64 -12.58 -3.32
C GLN A 52 -14.37 -11.41 -2.66
N VAL A 53 -15.48 -10.99 -3.23
CA VAL A 53 -16.33 -9.94 -2.66
C VAL A 53 -17.56 -10.58 -2.05
N LYS A 54 -17.74 -10.39 -0.73
CA LYS A 54 -18.95 -10.75 -0.01
C LYS A 54 -19.80 -9.49 0.19
N LYS A 55 -21.06 -9.55 -0.20
CA LYS A 55 -22.03 -8.49 0.10
C LYS A 55 -22.38 -8.51 1.59
N LYS A 56 -22.98 -7.42 2.08
CA LYS A 56 -23.43 -7.34 3.49
C LYS A 56 -24.46 -8.39 3.86
N ASP A 57 -25.24 -8.88 2.90
CA ASP A 57 -26.22 -9.96 3.05
C ASP A 57 -25.59 -11.37 3.05
N GLY A 58 -24.27 -11.47 2.97
CA GLY A 58 -23.54 -12.73 2.91
C GLY A 58 -23.44 -13.35 1.52
N SER A 59 -24.13 -12.81 0.51
CA SER A 59 -23.99 -13.26 -0.87
C SER A 59 -22.65 -12.85 -1.46
N GLN A 60 -22.19 -13.59 -2.49
CA GLN A 60 -20.97 -13.27 -3.20
C GLN A 60 -21.29 -12.49 -4.48
N GLU A 61 -20.62 -11.37 -4.69
CA GLU A 61 -20.69 -10.65 -5.95
C GLU A 61 -19.90 -11.40 -7.03
N LYS A 62 -20.55 -11.68 -8.16
CA LYS A 62 -19.92 -12.38 -9.31
C LYS A 62 -19.26 -11.35 -10.24
N LEU A 63 -18.05 -10.93 -9.93
CA LEU A 63 -17.22 -10.12 -10.83
C LEU A 63 -16.47 -10.98 -11.85
N GLY A 64 -16.17 -12.21 -11.48
CA GLY A 64 -15.43 -13.20 -12.23
C GLY A 64 -15.13 -14.40 -11.34
N LYS A 65 -14.44 -15.41 -11.92
CA LYS A 65 -14.00 -16.55 -11.11
C LYS A 65 -12.89 -16.09 -10.17
N VAL A 66 -13.11 -16.30 -8.87
CA VAL A 66 -12.20 -15.83 -7.82
C VAL A 66 -10.78 -16.36 -8.05
N ASP A 67 -9.81 -15.47 -7.93
CA ASP A 67 -8.38 -15.68 -8.14
C ASP A 67 -7.96 -15.92 -9.63
N ASP A 68 -8.89 -15.89 -10.59
CA ASP A 68 -8.52 -15.86 -12.02
C ASP A 68 -7.94 -14.49 -12.40
N ILE A 69 -7.06 -14.48 -13.42
CA ILE A 69 -6.42 -13.26 -13.91
C ILE A 69 -7.46 -12.40 -14.64
N THR A 70 -7.56 -11.14 -14.24
CA THR A 70 -8.43 -10.15 -14.89
C THR A 70 -7.90 -9.74 -16.27
N PRO A 71 -8.72 -9.09 -17.13
CA PRO A 71 -8.21 -8.46 -18.34
C PRO A 71 -7.07 -7.46 -18.06
N PHE A 72 -7.15 -6.70 -16.98
CA PHE A 72 -6.09 -5.79 -16.54
C PHE A 72 -4.82 -6.54 -16.13
N GLY A 73 -4.94 -7.62 -15.37
CA GLY A 73 -3.83 -8.50 -15.03
C GLY A 73 -3.16 -9.12 -16.26
N ARG A 74 -3.95 -9.48 -17.29
CA ARG A 74 -3.40 -9.95 -18.59
C ARG A 74 -2.62 -8.86 -19.32
N ASN A 75 -3.07 -7.61 -19.27
CA ASN A 75 -2.32 -6.50 -19.85
C ASN A 75 -1.00 -6.26 -19.10
N PHE A 76 -0.99 -6.38 -17.78
CA PHE A 76 0.23 -6.32 -16.99
C PHE A 76 1.24 -7.43 -17.39
N LEU A 77 0.77 -8.67 -17.60
CA LEU A 77 1.63 -9.78 -18.04
C LEU A 77 2.18 -9.61 -19.45
N LYS A 78 1.54 -8.79 -20.28
CA LYS A 78 2.00 -8.46 -21.64
C LYS A 78 2.93 -7.25 -21.70
N ALA A 79 3.06 -6.52 -20.58
CA ALA A 79 3.95 -5.38 -20.49
C ALA A 79 5.40 -5.87 -20.54
N ASP A 80 6.08 -5.65 -21.65
CA ASP A 80 7.43 -6.14 -21.97
C ASP A 80 8.51 -5.06 -21.74
N THR A 81 8.09 -3.84 -21.47
CA THR A 81 9.00 -2.72 -21.17
C THR A 81 8.81 -2.19 -19.76
N TYR A 82 9.87 -1.68 -19.16
CA TYR A 82 9.81 -1.09 -17.82
C TYR A 82 8.76 0.04 -17.70
N PRO A 83 8.66 1.01 -18.65
CA PRO A 83 7.60 2.01 -18.61
C PRO A 83 6.19 1.42 -18.66
N ALA A 84 5.94 0.40 -19.47
CA ALA A 84 4.63 -0.25 -19.54
C ALA A 84 4.25 -0.95 -18.23
N VAL A 85 5.22 -1.61 -17.58
CA VAL A 85 5.03 -2.19 -16.24
C VAL A 85 4.72 -1.12 -15.21
N GLN A 86 5.48 -0.02 -15.20
CA GLN A 86 5.22 1.10 -14.30
C GLN A 86 3.84 1.72 -14.51
N GLU A 87 3.43 1.91 -15.76
CA GLU A 87 2.10 2.45 -16.08
C GLU A 87 0.98 1.57 -15.52
N CYS A 88 1.08 0.26 -15.68
CA CYS A 88 0.11 -0.68 -15.10
C CYS A 88 0.05 -0.54 -13.56
N TYR A 89 1.19 -0.44 -12.89
CA TYR A 89 1.21 -0.24 -11.44
C TYR A 89 0.60 1.10 -11.02
N LEU A 90 0.96 2.18 -11.68
CA LEU A 90 0.39 3.51 -11.38
C LEU A 90 -1.12 3.54 -11.58
N ARG A 91 -1.62 2.91 -12.63
CA ARG A 91 -3.07 2.76 -12.88
C ARG A 91 -3.74 1.95 -11.75
N ALA A 92 -3.14 0.82 -11.34
CA ALA A 92 -3.66 0.03 -10.23
C ALA A 92 -3.73 0.84 -8.94
N GLN A 93 -2.66 1.53 -8.57
CA GLN A 93 -2.59 2.36 -7.37
C GLN A 93 -3.53 3.57 -7.43
N SER A 94 -3.77 4.15 -8.61
CA SER A 94 -4.63 5.32 -8.75
C SER A 94 -6.11 5.05 -8.48
N VAL A 95 -6.54 3.80 -8.64
CA VAL A 95 -7.92 3.37 -8.37
C VAL A 95 -8.07 2.63 -7.04
N GLU A 96 -6.96 2.30 -6.37
CA GLU A 96 -7.01 1.65 -5.07
C GLU A 96 -7.67 2.57 -4.04
N GLN A 97 -8.64 2.01 -3.32
CA GLN A 97 -9.36 2.71 -2.26
C GLN A 97 -9.53 1.80 -1.04
N PHE A 98 -9.43 2.40 0.14
CA PHE A 98 -9.74 1.76 1.41
C PHE A 98 -11.02 2.37 1.99
N ALA A 99 -11.91 1.51 2.47
CA ALA A 99 -13.06 1.97 3.24
C ALA A 99 -12.58 2.58 4.56
N MET A 100 -13.11 3.75 4.89
CA MET A 100 -12.81 4.41 6.15
C MET A 100 -13.65 3.81 7.29
N PRO A 101 -13.23 4.00 8.55
CA PRO A 101 -13.97 3.49 9.73
C PRO A 101 -15.43 3.98 9.82
N ASP A 102 -15.75 5.11 9.20
CA ASP A 102 -17.12 5.65 9.14
C ASP A 102 -18.05 4.80 8.25
N GLY A 103 -17.51 3.84 7.50
CA GLY A 103 -18.25 2.96 6.58
C GLY A 103 -18.88 3.66 5.38
N LYS A 104 -18.60 4.94 5.16
CA LYS A 104 -19.21 5.77 4.10
C LYS A 104 -18.16 6.38 3.16
N SER A 105 -17.03 6.77 3.71
CA SER A 105 -15.95 7.42 2.96
C SER A 105 -14.93 6.41 2.48
N TYR A 106 -14.20 6.78 1.43
CA TYR A 106 -13.10 6.00 0.88
C TYR A 106 -11.85 6.85 0.83
N PHE A 107 -10.72 6.22 1.14
CA PHE A 107 -9.40 6.82 1.12
C PHE A 107 -8.57 6.23 -0.01
N SER A 108 -8.02 7.08 -0.88
CA SER A 108 -7.09 6.67 -1.94
C SER A 108 -5.67 7.10 -1.58
N PRO A 109 -4.78 6.16 -1.17
CA PRO A 109 -3.43 6.50 -0.69
C PRO A 109 -2.60 7.25 -1.71
N LEU A 110 -2.61 6.81 -2.98
CA LEU A 110 -1.82 7.48 -4.02
C LEU A 110 -2.32 8.91 -4.27
N ARG A 111 -3.63 9.10 -4.39
CA ARG A 111 -4.19 10.45 -4.61
C ARG A 111 -3.88 11.38 -3.45
N TRP A 112 -3.95 10.85 -2.24
CA TRP A 112 -3.65 11.59 -1.02
C TRP A 112 -2.20 12.07 -0.99
N ILE A 113 -1.24 11.15 -1.21
CA ILE A 113 0.18 11.52 -1.19
C ILE A 113 0.55 12.48 -2.30
N LEU A 114 -0.03 12.32 -3.50
CA LEU A 114 0.18 13.25 -4.61
C LEU A 114 -0.36 14.66 -4.28
N ALA A 115 -1.52 14.76 -3.62
CA ALA A 115 -2.05 16.05 -3.20
C ALA A 115 -1.13 16.74 -2.18
N ILE A 116 -0.57 15.99 -1.21
CA ILE A 116 0.43 16.51 -0.27
C ILE A 116 1.68 16.98 -1.02
N MET A 117 2.20 16.19 -1.96
CA MET A 117 3.39 16.54 -2.73
C MET A 117 3.18 17.82 -3.56
N LEU A 118 2.03 17.96 -4.23
CA LEU A 118 1.69 19.16 -4.99
C LEU A 118 1.58 20.40 -4.09
N GLU A 119 0.99 20.26 -2.92
CA GLU A 119 0.88 21.40 -1.98
C GLU A 119 2.26 21.77 -1.37
N LEU A 120 3.13 20.78 -1.12
CA LEU A 120 4.52 21.05 -0.74
C LEU A 120 5.26 21.80 -1.83
N GLU A 121 5.14 21.38 -3.09
CA GLU A 121 5.78 22.05 -4.24
C GLU A 121 5.29 23.49 -4.36
N ARG A 122 4.00 23.73 -4.26
CA ARG A 122 3.41 25.07 -4.29
C ARG A 122 3.98 25.99 -3.21
N ARG A 123 4.27 25.49 -2.00
CA ARG A 123 4.75 26.28 -0.85
C ARG A 123 6.26 26.40 -0.78
N THR A 124 6.99 25.40 -1.25
CA THR A 124 8.45 25.31 -1.01
C THR A 124 9.27 25.23 -2.30
N GLY A 125 8.63 25.07 -3.44
CA GLY A 125 9.29 24.81 -4.73
C GLY A 125 9.83 23.38 -4.86
N SER A 126 9.46 22.47 -3.94
CA SER A 126 9.87 21.05 -3.98
C SER A 126 8.75 20.14 -3.51
N SER A 127 8.45 19.11 -4.30
CA SER A 127 7.49 18.06 -3.96
C SER A 127 8.08 16.92 -3.13
N GLU A 128 9.37 16.99 -2.76
CA GLU A 128 10.04 15.92 -2.03
C GLU A 128 9.42 15.65 -0.67
N ILE A 129 9.18 14.36 -0.37
CA ILE A 129 8.78 13.86 0.94
C ILE A 129 9.82 12.84 1.39
N THR A 130 10.41 13.06 2.55
CA THR A 130 11.33 12.10 3.16
C THR A 130 10.60 10.91 3.75
N ARG A 131 11.32 9.80 3.98
CA ARG A 131 10.75 8.59 4.60
C ARG A 131 10.12 8.89 5.97
N ILE A 132 10.72 9.76 6.78
CA ILE A 132 10.20 10.13 8.10
C ILE A 132 8.90 10.92 7.97
N GLU A 133 8.83 11.87 7.07
CA GLU A 133 7.64 12.68 6.81
C GLU A 133 6.50 11.82 6.29
N PHE A 134 6.79 10.90 5.38
CA PHE A 134 5.81 9.92 4.91
C PHE A 134 5.32 9.03 6.06
N ALA A 135 6.23 8.48 6.88
CA ALA A 135 5.88 7.61 7.99
C ALA A 135 5.05 8.32 9.07
N LEU A 136 5.30 9.60 9.33
CA LEU A 136 4.59 10.34 10.36
C LEU A 136 3.27 10.96 9.85
N TRP A 137 3.22 11.40 8.60
CA TRP A 137 2.12 12.22 8.10
C TRP A 137 1.55 11.76 6.76
N GLY A 138 2.39 11.26 5.84
CA GLY A 138 1.98 10.96 4.48
C GLY A 138 1.04 9.77 4.35
N HIS A 139 1.15 8.77 5.24
CA HIS A 139 0.35 7.56 5.18
C HIS A 139 -0.85 7.56 6.14
N THR A 140 -1.20 8.72 6.69
CA THR A 140 -2.35 8.81 7.60
C THR A 140 -3.65 8.40 6.92
N THR A 141 -4.48 7.68 7.65
CA THR A 141 -5.86 7.34 7.28
C THR A 141 -6.87 8.10 8.12
N ASN A 142 -6.44 9.10 8.89
CA ASN A 142 -7.35 9.91 9.69
C ASN A 142 -8.14 10.86 8.78
N PRO A 143 -9.46 10.69 8.64
CA PRO A 143 -10.29 11.49 7.75
C PRO A 143 -10.45 12.95 8.20
N SER A 144 -10.08 13.28 9.44
CA SER A 144 -10.15 14.65 9.96
C SER A 144 -8.98 15.53 9.52
N TYR A 145 -7.90 14.97 8.97
CA TYR A 145 -6.80 15.76 8.46
C TYR A 145 -7.06 16.26 7.04
N SER A 146 -6.90 17.57 6.83
CA SER A 146 -6.80 18.14 5.48
C SER A 146 -5.37 18.02 4.93
N VAL A 147 -5.22 18.15 3.62
CA VAL A 147 -3.89 18.23 2.96
C VAL A 147 -3.09 19.38 3.54
N GLU A 148 -3.74 20.52 3.77
CA GLU A 148 -3.11 21.72 4.32
C GLU A 148 -2.53 21.48 5.73
N GLU A 149 -3.30 20.85 6.62
CA GLU A 149 -2.84 20.48 7.98
C GLU A 149 -1.65 19.53 7.94
N VAL A 150 -1.69 18.51 7.06
CA VAL A 150 -0.57 17.58 6.93
C VAL A 150 0.68 18.29 6.43
N VAL A 151 0.55 19.17 5.45
CA VAL A 151 1.69 19.96 4.93
C VAL A 151 2.23 20.90 6.01
N ASN A 152 1.38 21.56 6.79
CA ASN A 152 1.82 22.39 7.93
C ASN A 152 2.65 21.56 8.91
N ASN A 153 2.18 20.36 9.25
CA ASN A 153 2.89 19.46 10.18
C ASN A 153 4.23 18.97 9.60
N ILE A 154 4.30 18.71 8.29
CA ILE A 154 5.56 18.36 7.62
C ILE A 154 6.54 19.55 7.67
N LEU A 155 6.09 20.75 7.40
CA LEU A 155 6.93 21.95 7.42
C LEU A 155 7.45 22.27 8.83
N ASP A 156 6.59 22.13 9.85
CA ASP A 156 6.99 22.25 11.25
C ASP A 156 8.04 21.19 11.63
N LEU A 157 7.79 19.93 11.25
CA LEU A 157 8.76 18.84 11.46
C LEU A 157 10.13 19.16 10.84
N ARG A 158 10.14 19.70 9.61
CA ARG A 158 11.39 20.14 8.94
C ARG A 158 12.10 21.21 9.72
N ALA A 159 11.38 22.23 10.20
CA ALA A 159 11.93 23.32 10.96
C ALA A 159 12.55 22.85 12.28
N ARG A 160 11.84 22.03 13.05
CA ARG A 160 12.33 21.45 14.32
C ARG A 160 13.51 20.50 14.10
N ARG A 161 13.46 19.67 13.05
CA ARG A 161 14.54 18.75 12.70
C ARG A 161 15.82 19.47 12.28
N LYS A 162 15.73 20.64 11.62
CA LYS A 162 16.87 21.46 11.24
C LYS A 162 17.61 22.00 12.47
N GLN A 163 16.88 22.32 13.54
CA GLN A 163 17.43 22.85 14.79
C GLN A 163 17.93 21.76 15.75
N ALA A 164 17.57 20.50 15.51
CA ALA A 164 17.91 19.40 16.39
C ALA A 164 19.42 19.07 16.37
N PRO A 165 20.08 18.92 17.54
CA PRO A 165 21.50 18.57 17.62
C PRO A 165 21.83 17.21 16.97
N SER A 166 20.88 16.29 16.96
CA SER A 166 20.99 14.98 16.33
C SER A 166 19.69 14.63 15.63
N LYS A 167 19.73 14.65 14.30
CA LYS A 167 18.57 14.29 13.46
C LYS A 167 18.05 12.88 13.75
N ARG A 168 18.94 11.89 13.94
CA ARG A 168 18.57 10.51 14.23
C ARG A 168 17.81 10.36 15.56
N LYS A 169 18.27 11.04 16.62
CA LYS A 169 17.58 11.01 17.93
C LYS A 169 16.23 11.72 17.85
N PHE A 170 16.18 12.85 17.14
CA PHE A 170 14.95 13.58 16.87
C PHE A 170 13.93 12.69 16.15
N ASP A 171 14.31 12.10 15.03
CA ASP A 171 13.43 11.25 14.22
C ASP A 171 12.87 10.07 15.05
N LYS A 172 13.71 9.42 15.86
CA LYS A 172 13.28 8.33 16.74
C LYS A 172 12.24 8.82 17.77
N LYS A 173 12.47 9.97 18.39
CA LYS A 173 11.53 10.56 19.36
C LYS A 173 10.18 10.89 18.71
N GLU A 174 10.17 11.53 17.54
CA GLU A 174 8.94 11.87 16.83
C GLU A 174 8.13 10.61 16.46
N ILE A 175 8.79 9.53 16.01
CA ILE A 175 8.11 8.25 15.74
C ILE A 175 7.52 7.65 17.01
N GLU A 176 8.24 7.66 18.13
CA GLU A 176 7.78 7.11 19.40
C GLU A 176 6.60 7.92 19.95
N GLU A 177 6.66 9.24 19.88
CA GLU A 177 5.58 10.11 20.35
C GLU A 177 4.31 9.92 19.53
N ARG A 178 4.43 9.89 18.20
CA ARG A 178 3.27 9.71 17.33
C ARG A 178 2.71 8.28 17.42
N GLY A 179 3.56 7.27 17.59
CA GLY A 179 3.12 5.89 17.77
C GLY A 179 2.20 5.69 18.99
N LYS A 180 2.33 6.52 20.03
CA LYS A 180 1.45 6.49 21.21
C LYS A 180 0.01 6.96 20.91
N HIS A 181 -0.19 7.69 19.84
CA HIS A 181 -1.53 8.15 19.43
C HIS A 181 -2.27 7.14 18.53
N TYR A 182 -1.62 6.04 18.11
CA TYR A 182 -2.20 5.00 17.27
C TYR A 182 -2.47 3.68 18.02
N ASN A 183 -2.09 3.60 19.30
CA ASN A 183 -2.42 2.51 20.23
C ASN A 183 -3.49 2.94 21.23
#